data_6b441c473bf5add824cb32a3596b97b7
#
_entry.id   6b441c473bf5add824cb32a3596b97b7
#
_cell.length_a   1.000
_cell.length_b   1.000
_cell.length_c   1.000
_cell.angle_alpha   90.00
_cell.angle_beta   90.00
_cell.angle_gamma   90.00
#
_symmetry.space_group_name_H-M   'P 1'
#
loop_
_entity.id
_entity.type
_entity.pdbx_description
1 polymer ?
#
loop_
_entity_poly.entity_id
_entity_poly.type
_entity_poly.pdbx_seq_one_letter_code
_entity_poly.pdbx_strand_id
1 'polypeptide(L)'
;MFKPMTASKPDQIRALLKSIETGNAGPVAVVNEAKYIQHNPQTHEGSEGLATLFKRLSKTSPRVNIVRAFEDNDFVFAHTEYDFSNRNIGFEVFRFEDGRAVEHWDNI
;
A
#
# COMPACT_ATOMS: atom_id res chain seq x y z
N MET A 1 24.92 13.65 13.72
CA MET A 1 24.04 13.59 12.55
C MET A 1 22.61 13.36 12.96
N PHE A 2 21.75 14.09 12.39
CA PHE A 2 20.33 13.92 12.65
C PHE A 2 19.84 12.59 12.05
N LYS A 3 19.21 11.78 12.88
CA LYS A 3 18.56 10.57 12.41
C LYS A 3 17.12 10.92 11.96
N PRO A 4 16.75 10.63 10.74
CA PRO A 4 15.38 10.91 10.32
C PRO A 4 14.39 10.22 11.22
N MET A 5 13.33 10.92 11.56
CA MET A 5 12.21 10.30 12.25
C MET A 5 11.63 9.20 11.35
N THR A 6 11.21 8.12 11.97
CA THR A 6 10.44 7.13 11.23
C THR A 6 9.18 7.81 10.69
N ALA A 7 8.89 7.62 9.43
CA ALA A 7 7.70 8.18 8.84
C ALA A 7 6.46 7.66 9.58
N SER A 8 5.43 8.48 9.66
CA SER A 8 4.17 8.07 10.26
C SER A 8 3.57 6.89 9.49
N LYS A 9 2.70 6.13 10.14
CA LYS A 9 2.01 5.03 9.47
C LYS A 9 1.26 5.51 8.23
N PRO A 10 0.47 6.61 8.27
CA PRO A 10 -0.16 7.12 7.06
C PRO A 10 0.83 7.46 5.95
N ASP A 11 1.97 8.07 6.29
CA ASP A 11 2.98 8.41 5.28
C ASP A 11 3.61 7.16 4.68
N GLN A 12 3.83 6.13 5.47
CA GLN A 12 4.35 4.86 4.97
C GLN A 12 3.36 4.20 3.99
N ILE A 13 2.07 4.27 4.30
CA ILE A 13 1.04 3.73 3.42
C ILE A 13 0.90 4.58 2.15
N ARG A 14 1.01 5.91 2.25
CA ARG A 14 1.06 6.76 1.06
C ARG A 14 2.18 6.34 0.12
N ALA A 15 3.37 6.11 0.68
CA ALA A 15 4.51 5.68 -0.12
C ALA A 15 4.30 4.29 -0.72
N LEU A 16 3.72 3.37 0.05
CA LEU A 16 3.41 2.03 -0.42
C LEU A 16 2.47 2.07 -1.64
N LEU A 17 1.37 2.79 -1.52
CA LEU A 17 0.39 2.87 -2.60
C LEU A 17 0.95 3.60 -3.82
N LYS A 18 1.76 4.62 -3.60
CA LYS A 18 2.40 5.35 -4.71
C LYS A 18 3.39 4.46 -5.46
N SER A 19 3.95 3.45 -4.80
CA SER A 19 4.88 2.52 -5.45
C SER A 19 4.22 1.67 -6.55
N ILE A 20 2.89 1.58 -6.56
CA ILE A 20 2.19 0.96 -7.67
C ILE A 20 2.44 1.73 -8.97
N GLU A 21 2.51 3.05 -8.86
CA GLU A 21 2.76 3.92 -10.02
C GLU A 21 4.23 3.87 -10.44
N THR A 22 5.15 3.87 -9.50
CA THR A 22 6.57 4.00 -9.76
C THR A 22 7.29 2.68 -9.93
N GLY A 23 6.77 1.60 -9.37
CA GLY A 23 7.45 0.32 -9.32
C GLY A 23 8.61 0.26 -8.32
N ASN A 24 8.75 1.28 -7.47
CA ASN A 24 9.80 1.32 -6.46
C ASN A 24 9.51 0.31 -5.36
N ALA A 25 10.41 -0.65 -5.17
CA ALA A 25 10.24 -1.71 -4.17
C ALA A 25 10.53 -1.24 -2.74
N GLY A 26 11.20 -0.09 -2.55
CA GLY A 26 11.58 0.38 -1.22
C GLY A 26 10.41 0.49 -0.24
N PRO A 27 9.29 1.16 -0.60
CA PRO A 27 8.17 1.31 0.31
C PRO A 27 7.48 0.01 0.72
N VAL A 28 7.67 -1.08 -0.02
CA VAL A 28 7.08 -2.38 0.30
C VAL A 28 7.62 -2.92 1.62
N ALA A 29 8.76 -2.42 2.09
CA ALA A 29 9.35 -2.84 3.36
C ALA A 29 8.43 -2.58 4.57
N VAL A 30 7.41 -1.72 4.44
CA VAL A 30 6.43 -1.50 5.50
C VAL A 30 5.57 -2.75 5.73
N VAL A 31 5.48 -3.63 4.76
CA VAL A 31 4.66 -4.84 4.83
C VAL A 31 5.47 -5.99 5.40
N ASN A 32 4.89 -6.70 6.35
CA ASN A 32 5.44 -7.97 6.83
C ASN A 32 4.84 -9.08 5.98
N GLU A 33 5.47 -9.39 4.85
CA GLU A 33 4.93 -10.34 3.89
C GLU A 33 4.78 -11.76 4.46
N ALA A 34 5.56 -12.11 5.47
CA ALA A 34 5.47 -13.43 6.10
C ALA A 34 4.13 -13.61 6.85
N LYS A 35 3.51 -12.51 7.28
CA LYS A 35 2.26 -12.52 8.04
C LYS A 35 1.10 -11.85 7.31
N TYR A 36 1.34 -11.34 6.14
CA TYR A 36 0.40 -10.45 5.46
C TYR A 36 -0.87 -11.18 5.03
N ILE A 37 -2.00 -10.68 5.47
CA ILE A 37 -3.31 -11.20 5.10
C ILE A 37 -3.95 -10.22 4.11
N GLN A 38 -4.23 -10.69 2.92
CA GLN A 38 -4.80 -9.86 1.86
C GLN A 38 -6.25 -10.23 1.64
N HIS A 39 -7.15 -9.24 1.75
CA HIS A 39 -8.59 -9.44 1.55
C HIS A 39 -9.07 -8.98 0.16
N ASN A 40 -8.17 -8.48 -0.67
CA ASN A 40 -8.52 -8.11 -2.03
C ASN A 40 -8.62 -9.35 -2.90
N PRO A 41 -9.81 -9.68 -3.45
CA PRO A 41 -9.98 -10.89 -4.23
C PRO A 41 -9.21 -10.90 -5.54
N GLN A 42 -8.73 -9.75 -6.01
CA GLN A 42 -7.94 -9.65 -7.24
C GLN A 42 -6.45 -9.82 -7.01
N THR A 43 -6.03 -9.90 -5.76
CA THR A 43 -4.62 -10.07 -5.40
C THR A 43 -4.47 -11.42 -4.73
N HIS A 44 -3.63 -12.28 -5.31
CA HIS A 44 -3.41 -13.62 -4.77
C HIS A 44 -2.36 -13.60 -3.69
N GLU A 45 -2.66 -14.26 -2.57
CA GLU A 45 -1.69 -14.44 -1.51
C GLU A 45 -0.62 -15.43 -1.92
N GLY A 46 0.61 -15.16 -1.50
CA GLY A 46 1.67 -16.15 -1.45
C GLY A 46 2.34 -16.54 -2.75
N SER A 47 1.75 -16.26 -3.90
CA SER A 47 2.33 -16.67 -5.17
C SER A 47 3.22 -15.58 -5.79
N GLU A 48 3.03 -14.34 -5.37
CA GLU A 48 3.77 -13.21 -5.90
C GLU A 48 3.93 -12.16 -4.79
N GLY A 49 5.16 -11.78 -4.48
CA GLY A 49 5.40 -10.75 -3.50
C GLY A 49 4.89 -9.39 -3.96
N LEU A 50 4.58 -8.51 -3.02
CA LEU A 50 4.07 -7.18 -3.33
C LEU A 50 5.02 -6.38 -4.20
N ALA A 51 6.32 -6.47 -3.95
CA ALA A 51 7.30 -5.74 -4.76
C ALA A 51 7.23 -6.16 -6.23
N THR A 52 7.13 -7.45 -6.49
CA THR A 52 7.01 -7.98 -7.84
C THR A 52 5.69 -7.58 -8.48
N LEU A 53 4.59 -7.67 -7.72
CA LEU A 53 3.28 -7.28 -8.19
C LEU A 53 3.26 -5.80 -8.57
N PHE A 54 3.75 -4.92 -7.71
CA PHE A 54 3.74 -3.48 -7.96
C PHE A 54 4.64 -3.12 -9.13
N LYS A 55 5.80 -3.77 -9.25
CA LYS A 55 6.67 -3.54 -10.39
C LYS A 55 5.98 -3.94 -11.71
N ARG A 56 5.25 -5.05 -11.70
CA ARG A 56 4.49 -5.48 -12.87
C ARG A 56 3.38 -4.49 -13.20
N LEU A 57 2.63 -4.04 -12.18
CA LEU A 57 1.55 -3.09 -12.37
C LEU A 57 2.05 -1.73 -12.86
N SER A 58 3.20 -1.28 -12.39
CA SER A 58 3.74 0.01 -12.79
C SER A 58 4.02 0.10 -14.30
N LYS A 59 4.24 -1.03 -14.95
CA LYS A 59 4.49 -1.07 -16.40
C LYS A 59 3.25 -0.77 -17.22
N THR A 60 2.08 -0.77 -16.62
CA THR A 60 0.82 -0.41 -17.29
C THR A 60 0.54 1.09 -17.21
N SER A 61 1.48 1.87 -16.69
CA SER A 61 1.38 3.32 -16.52
C SER A 61 0.16 3.74 -15.68
N PRO A 62 -0.06 3.11 -14.53
CA PRO A 62 -1.18 3.48 -13.67
C PRO A 62 -0.94 4.84 -13.02
N ARG A 63 -2.02 5.51 -12.64
CA ARG A 63 -1.93 6.68 -11.80
C ARG A 63 -2.57 6.39 -10.47
N VAL A 64 -1.90 6.82 -9.41
CA VAL A 64 -2.36 6.61 -8.04
C VAL A 64 -2.26 7.93 -7.31
N ASN A 65 -3.39 8.44 -6.87
CA ASN A 65 -3.46 9.67 -6.09
C ASN A 65 -4.08 9.36 -4.73
N ILE A 66 -3.29 9.49 -3.69
CA ILE A 66 -3.77 9.29 -2.32
C ILE A 66 -4.34 10.62 -1.85
N VAL A 67 -5.65 10.72 -1.85
CA VAL A 67 -6.37 11.95 -1.52
C VAL A 67 -6.17 12.30 -0.04
N ARG A 68 -6.30 11.32 0.83
CA ARG A 68 -6.10 11.47 2.26
C ARG A 68 -5.78 10.14 2.89
N ALA A 69 -5.04 10.19 3.99
CA ALA A 69 -4.74 9.03 4.80
C ALA A 69 -4.70 9.46 6.26
N PHE A 70 -5.22 8.63 7.14
CA PHE A 70 -5.23 8.90 8.57
C PHE A 70 -5.15 7.61 9.33
N GLU A 71 -4.77 7.69 10.61
CA GLU A 71 -4.64 6.51 11.44
C GLU A 71 -5.58 6.57 12.63
N ASP A 72 -5.97 5.37 13.07
CA ASP A 72 -6.71 5.17 14.30
C ASP A 72 -6.17 3.91 14.96
N ASN A 73 -5.45 4.07 16.05
CA ASN A 73 -4.75 2.97 16.74
C ASN A 73 -3.83 2.22 15.77
N ASP A 74 -4.06 0.94 15.56
CA ASP A 74 -3.23 0.11 14.69
C ASP A 74 -3.66 0.12 13.22
N PHE A 75 -4.69 0.92 12.90
CA PHE A 75 -5.24 0.95 11.55
C PHE A 75 -4.88 2.23 10.83
N VAL A 76 -4.63 2.11 9.53
CA VAL A 76 -4.49 3.24 8.62
C VAL A 76 -5.57 3.14 7.56
N PHE A 77 -6.24 4.26 7.32
CA PHE A 77 -7.30 4.38 6.32
C PHE A 77 -6.80 5.30 5.22
N ALA A 78 -6.99 4.90 3.97
CA ALA A 78 -6.60 5.73 2.83
C ALA A 78 -7.76 5.83 1.84
N HIS A 79 -8.02 7.06 1.41
CA HIS A 79 -8.92 7.35 0.30
C HIS A 79 -8.04 7.61 -0.90
N THR A 80 -8.18 6.81 -1.95
CA THR A 80 -7.27 6.80 -3.08
C THR A 80 -8.05 6.88 -4.38
N GLU A 81 -7.50 7.58 -5.35
CA GLU A 81 -7.99 7.56 -6.71
C GLU A 81 -7.04 6.75 -7.57
N TYR A 82 -7.58 5.79 -8.28
CA TYR A 82 -6.81 4.93 -9.16
C TYR A 82 -7.22 5.16 -10.62
N ASP A 83 -6.25 5.18 -11.50
CA ASP A 83 -6.48 5.19 -12.94
C ASP A 83 -5.62 4.10 -13.57
N PHE A 84 -6.21 2.94 -13.77
CA PHE A 84 -5.57 1.78 -14.39
C PHE A 84 -6.14 1.51 -15.79
N SER A 85 -6.74 2.44 -16.42
CA SER A 85 -7.48 2.48 -17.67
C SER A 85 -8.89 3.02 -17.44
N ASN A 86 -9.45 2.81 -16.27
CA ASN A 86 -10.68 3.45 -15.79
C ASN A 86 -10.37 4.14 -14.47
N ARG A 87 -11.05 5.24 -14.20
CA ARG A 87 -10.94 5.93 -12.92
C ARG A 87 -11.80 5.24 -11.89
N ASN A 88 -11.19 4.91 -10.76
CA ASN A 88 -11.87 4.30 -9.63
C ASN A 88 -11.48 5.02 -8.35
N ILE A 89 -12.40 5.00 -7.40
CA ILE A 89 -12.11 5.45 -6.04
C ILE A 89 -11.91 4.19 -5.22
N GLY A 90 -10.81 4.16 -4.46
CA GLY A 90 -10.52 3.06 -3.56
C GLY A 90 -10.49 3.52 -2.12
N PHE A 91 -11.01 2.68 -1.24
CA PHE A 91 -10.85 2.85 0.19
C PHE A 91 -10.03 1.68 0.70
N GLU A 92 -8.92 2.00 1.34
CA GLU A 92 -7.94 1.01 1.79
C GLU A 92 -7.85 1.05 3.29
N VAL A 93 -7.74 -0.11 3.90
CA VAL A 93 -7.50 -0.22 5.34
C VAL A 93 -6.32 -1.15 5.53
N PHE A 94 -5.35 -0.70 6.32
CA PHE A 94 -4.19 -1.51 6.69
C PHE A 94 -4.13 -1.64 8.20
N ARG A 95 -3.91 -2.83 8.69
CA ARG A 95 -3.67 -3.05 10.11
C ARG A 95 -2.17 -3.27 10.32
N PHE A 96 -1.64 -2.60 11.33
CA PHE A 96 -0.22 -2.67 11.70
C PHE A 96 -0.02 -3.53 12.93
N GLU A 97 1.10 -4.22 12.97
CA GLU A 97 1.59 -4.97 14.11
C GLU A 97 3.10 -4.83 14.14
N ASP A 98 3.65 -4.42 15.27
CA ASP A 98 5.10 -4.21 15.44
C ASP A 98 5.71 -3.31 14.36
N GLY A 99 5.01 -2.25 14.01
CA GLY A 99 5.49 -1.25 13.06
C GLY A 99 5.37 -1.62 11.59
N ARG A 100 4.75 -2.75 11.27
CA ARG A 100 4.57 -3.20 9.90
C ARG A 100 3.13 -3.56 9.61
N ALA A 101 2.74 -3.37 8.36
CA ALA A 101 1.41 -3.76 7.90
C ALA A 101 1.33 -5.28 7.78
N VAL A 102 0.31 -5.86 8.40
CA VAL A 102 0.09 -7.31 8.42
C VAL A 102 -1.26 -7.71 7.85
N GLU A 103 -2.10 -6.75 7.53
CA GLU A 103 -3.43 -7.07 7.00
C GLU A 103 -3.95 -5.90 6.17
N HIS A 104 -4.64 -6.21 5.09
CA HIS A 104 -5.14 -5.21 4.15
C HIS A 104 -6.53 -5.57 3.66
N TRP A 105 -7.39 -4.58 3.68
CA TRP A 105 -8.72 -4.63 3.04
C TRP A 105 -8.82 -3.49 2.06
N ASP A 106 -9.50 -3.68 0.97
CA ASP A 106 -9.85 -2.58 0.11
C ASP A 106 -11.22 -2.76 -0.53
N ASN A 107 -11.73 -1.65 -1.03
CA ASN A 107 -12.96 -1.60 -1.81
C ASN A 107 -12.72 -0.59 -2.92
N ILE A 108 -12.64 -1.09 -4.12
CA ILE A 108 -12.34 -0.29 -5.30
C ILE A 108 -13.49 -0.35 -6.30
#